data_9ab47626d0f8ba025d5d55e218050f9c
#
_entry.id   9ab47626d0f8ba025d5d55e218050f9c
#
_cell.length_a   1.000
_cell.length_b   1.000
_cell.length_c   1.000
_cell.angle_alpha   90.00
_cell.angle_beta   90.00
_cell.angle_gamma   90.00
#
_symmetry.space_group_name_H-M   'P 1'
#
loop_
_entity.id
_entity.type
_entity.pdbx_description
1 polymer ?
#
loop_
_entity_poly.entity_id
_entity_poly.type
_entity_poly.pdbx_seq_one_letter_code
_entity_poly.pdbx_strand_id
1 'polypeptide(L)'
;MRSRGLIIPPFTRRRALGAAGAASLLLPGLARAQTAPAAPAPAGGPAISVSGAQNAPIPVAITVFTDGSGNPSDIGGQITGVLSDDLGHSGLFRPIDPASFVPNSISNGTPVWANWSILGAQALVTGDVSDQGGGQLRVEFRLWNVASQSQVQGTAYTTTQANWRRIAHIIGDVVYQQMIGEKGYFDSRVAYISDAGPVTSPVRRLAVMDYDGANNQFLTDGSSMALSPEFNPTRQQLAFVSFQDNNPRVYLFDLQTGSQQLVGSFGDLTIGPRFSPDGNSLLMSVSRGGGAAIVKVGADGGGMVELTDTNSINVTPSFSPDGSQIVFNSDRDGNQQLFVMNSDGSGAKRISYGDGQYAEPAWSPRGDLIAYTFWGSGGFSIGVMAPDGSGERILSQGFLVEGATFCPNGRVIMFYRQTPSETGHDSRLVTIGIDGFNERLTDTPTDASDPSWGPLLT
;
A
#
# COMPACT_ATOMS: atom_id res chain seq x y z
N MET A 1 6.03 47.03 -13.70
CA MET A 1 6.69 46.10 -12.75
C MET A 1 6.14 44.73 -13.05
N ARG A 2 6.95 43.86 -13.65
CA ARG A 2 6.56 42.52 -14.05
C ARG A 2 6.86 41.58 -12.88
N SER A 3 5.84 41.05 -12.24
CA SER A 3 6.00 39.98 -11.23
C SER A 3 6.52 38.73 -11.94
N ARG A 4 7.73 38.32 -11.63
CA ARG A 4 8.24 37.00 -12.02
C ARG A 4 7.54 35.97 -11.15
N GLY A 5 6.61 35.23 -11.74
CA GLY A 5 6.05 34.06 -11.13
C GLY A 5 7.19 33.06 -10.84
N LEU A 6 7.23 32.60 -9.61
CA LEU A 6 8.16 31.56 -9.17
C LEU A 6 7.69 30.25 -9.84
N ILE A 7 8.37 29.89 -10.93
CA ILE A 7 8.23 28.57 -11.53
C ILE A 7 8.96 27.61 -10.57
N ILE A 8 8.20 26.91 -9.74
CA ILE A 8 8.73 25.74 -9.03
C ILE A 8 8.74 24.61 -10.06
N PRO A 9 9.92 24.19 -10.55
CA PRO A 9 9.98 23.02 -11.43
C PRO A 9 9.46 21.81 -10.69
N PRO A 10 8.96 20.76 -11.38
CA PRO A 10 8.65 19.50 -10.75
C PRO A 10 9.89 19.12 -9.92
N PHE A 11 9.69 18.96 -8.62
CA PHE A 11 10.74 18.65 -7.68
C PHE A 11 11.24 17.22 -7.96
N THR A 12 11.99 17.08 -9.03
CA THR A 12 12.96 16.02 -9.06
C THR A 12 14.01 16.40 -8.01
N ARG A 13 14.14 15.63 -6.97
CA ARG A 13 15.11 15.75 -5.88
C ARG A 13 16.58 15.87 -6.34
N ARG A 14 16.79 15.99 -7.65
CA ARG A 14 18.08 16.19 -8.34
C ARG A 14 18.89 17.41 -7.90
N ARG A 15 18.32 18.41 -7.22
CA ARG A 15 19.03 19.65 -6.87
C ARG A 15 19.47 19.78 -5.41
N ALA A 16 19.10 18.86 -4.53
CA ALA A 16 19.58 18.85 -3.15
C ALA A 16 20.90 18.07 -2.95
N LEU A 17 21.45 17.47 -4.01
CA LEU A 17 22.64 16.62 -3.97
C LEU A 17 23.84 17.34 -4.61
N GLY A 18 24.31 18.38 -3.98
CA GLY A 18 25.52 19.09 -4.42
C GLY A 18 26.30 19.65 -3.26
N ALA A 19 27.48 19.05 -3.06
CA ALA A 19 28.65 19.50 -2.32
C ALA A 19 28.69 19.29 -0.78
N ALA A 20 29.53 18.37 -0.34
CA ALA A 20 30.75 18.71 0.40
C ALA A 20 31.45 17.49 0.98
N GLY A 21 32.74 17.56 0.98
CA GLY A 21 33.75 16.57 1.19
C GLY A 21 34.05 16.18 2.64
N ALA A 22 34.90 15.19 2.69
CA ALA A 22 35.39 14.28 3.69
C ALA A 22 36.04 14.82 4.96
N ALA A 23 36.00 14.00 6.01
CA ALA A 23 37.18 13.62 6.80
C ALA A 23 36.87 12.47 7.78
N SER A 24 37.83 11.57 7.91
CA SER A 24 37.83 10.29 8.61
C SER A 24 38.24 10.40 10.10
N LEU A 25 37.87 9.37 10.93
CA LEU A 25 38.79 8.53 11.72
C LEU A 25 38.19 7.83 12.97
N LEU A 26 38.35 6.50 12.93
CA LEU A 26 38.76 5.49 13.95
C LEU A 26 37.92 5.10 15.20
N LEU A 27 37.73 3.79 15.28
CA LEU A 27 37.20 2.78 16.24
C LEU A 27 37.97 2.69 17.60
N PRO A 28 37.67 1.82 18.62
CA PRO A 28 36.89 0.56 18.65
C PRO A 28 36.10 0.24 19.97
N GLY A 29 35.34 -0.87 19.99
CA GLY A 29 35.09 -1.63 21.20
C GLY A 29 33.78 -2.45 21.28
N LEU A 30 33.90 -3.76 21.26
CA LEU A 30 32.85 -4.81 21.32
C LEU A 30 32.31 -5.06 22.71
N ALA A 31 30.98 -5.30 22.83
CA ALA A 31 30.44 -6.19 23.87
C ALA A 31 29.12 -6.85 23.39
N ARG A 32 29.07 -8.16 23.54
CA ARG A 32 27.99 -9.06 23.18
C ARG A 32 26.94 -9.13 24.29
N ALA A 33 25.64 -9.11 23.99
CA ALA A 33 24.59 -9.53 24.92
C ALA A 33 23.62 -10.50 24.26
N GLN A 34 23.24 -11.52 25.02
CA GLN A 34 22.49 -12.72 24.66
C GLN A 34 20.99 -12.46 24.49
N THR A 35 20.38 -13.14 23.53
CA THR A 35 18.96 -13.15 23.23
C THR A 35 18.19 -14.15 24.10
N ALA A 36 17.02 -13.75 24.61
CA ALA A 36 16.04 -14.60 25.27
C ALA A 36 15.03 -15.16 24.23
N PRO A 37 14.46 -16.38 24.45
CA PRO A 37 13.62 -17.04 23.44
C PRO A 37 12.18 -16.50 23.41
N ALA A 38 11.61 -16.46 22.20
CA ALA A 38 10.26 -16.03 21.92
C ALA A 38 9.19 -17.04 22.39
N ALA A 39 8.04 -16.54 22.84
CA ALA A 39 6.90 -17.32 23.26
C ALA A 39 6.15 -17.98 22.08
N PRO A 40 5.51 -19.15 22.25
CA PRO A 40 4.84 -19.86 21.16
C PRO A 40 3.50 -19.20 20.76
N ALA A 41 3.24 -19.18 19.46
CA ALA A 41 1.97 -18.73 18.88
C ALA A 41 0.81 -19.71 19.15
N PRO A 42 -0.46 -19.26 19.17
CA PRO A 42 -1.62 -20.10 19.43
C PRO A 42 -1.87 -21.08 18.26
N ALA A 43 -2.28 -22.30 18.60
CA ALA A 43 -2.55 -23.39 17.66
C ALA A 43 -3.75 -23.05 16.77
N GLY A 44 -3.51 -22.94 15.47
CA GLY A 44 -4.53 -22.82 14.45
C GLY A 44 -5.22 -24.15 14.14
N GLY A 45 -6.52 -24.09 13.78
CA GLY A 45 -7.27 -25.21 13.21
C GLY A 45 -6.63 -25.74 11.92
N PRO A 46 -7.18 -26.77 11.27
CA PRO A 46 -6.52 -27.49 10.19
C PRO A 46 -6.28 -26.59 8.98
N ALA A 47 -5.08 -25.99 8.94
CA ALA A 47 -4.59 -25.29 7.77
C ALA A 47 -4.31 -26.34 6.69
N ILE A 48 -4.81 -26.13 5.48
CA ILE A 48 -4.41 -26.90 4.31
C ILE A 48 -2.95 -26.51 4.05
N SER A 49 -1.99 -27.32 4.55
CA SER A 49 -0.60 -27.10 4.22
C SER A 49 -0.37 -27.55 2.78
N VAL A 50 -0.22 -26.59 1.89
CA VAL A 50 0.36 -26.82 0.55
C VAL A 50 1.85 -26.97 0.74
N SER A 51 2.29 -28.17 1.09
CA SER A 51 3.70 -28.54 1.15
C SER A 51 4.15 -28.96 -0.25
N GLY A 52 5.09 -28.23 -0.82
CA GLY A 52 5.87 -28.68 -1.97
C GLY A 52 5.78 -27.76 -3.16
N ALA A 53 6.88 -27.09 -3.37
CA ALA A 53 7.45 -26.59 -4.62
C ALA A 53 6.47 -26.30 -5.78
N GLN A 54 6.38 -25.03 -6.03
CA GLN A 54 5.80 -24.37 -7.18
C GLN A 54 4.36 -23.93 -7.00
N ASN A 55 4.27 -22.74 -6.88
CA ASN A 55 3.32 -21.67 -6.89
C ASN A 55 2.36 -21.62 -8.10
N ALA A 56 1.76 -22.75 -8.48
CA ALA A 56 0.64 -22.70 -9.42
C ALA A 56 -0.55 -22.05 -8.70
N PRO A 57 -1.13 -20.98 -9.23
CA PRO A 57 -2.27 -20.34 -8.63
C PRO A 57 -3.42 -21.32 -8.40
N ILE A 58 -4.10 -21.21 -7.26
CA ILE A 58 -5.20 -22.08 -6.85
C ILE A 58 -6.37 -21.89 -7.82
N PRO A 59 -6.82 -22.94 -8.55
CA PRO A 59 -7.98 -22.84 -9.42
C PRO A 59 -9.26 -22.66 -8.58
N VAL A 60 -9.94 -21.53 -8.76
CA VAL A 60 -11.18 -21.20 -8.06
C VAL A 60 -12.33 -21.01 -9.04
N ALA A 61 -13.44 -21.70 -8.83
CA ALA A 61 -14.67 -21.46 -9.55
C ALA A 61 -15.53 -20.48 -8.74
N ILE A 62 -16.09 -19.47 -9.39
CA ILE A 62 -16.97 -18.47 -8.79
C ILE A 62 -18.23 -18.42 -9.63
N THR A 63 -19.36 -18.88 -9.07
CA THR A 63 -20.63 -18.81 -9.80
C THR A 63 -21.20 -17.40 -9.72
N VAL A 64 -22.00 -17.01 -10.71
CA VAL A 64 -22.77 -15.77 -10.63
C VAL A 64 -23.70 -15.90 -9.41
N PHE A 65 -23.70 -14.88 -8.55
CA PHE A 65 -24.58 -14.85 -7.39
C PHE A 65 -26.03 -14.66 -7.87
N THR A 66 -26.90 -15.47 -7.35
CA THR A 66 -28.29 -15.54 -7.79
C THR A 66 -29.21 -14.67 -6.90
N ASP A 67 -30.41 -14.39 -7.39
CA ASP A 67 -31.50 -13.87 -6.55
C ASP A 67 -32.05 -14.95 -5.62
N GLY A 68 -32.92 -14.56 -4.68
CA GLY A 68 -33.56 -15.52 -3.76
C GLY A 68 -34.42 -16.61 -4.45
N SER A 69 -34.61 -16.53 -5.77
CA SER A 69 -35.34 -17.51 -6.60
C SER A 69 -34.39 -18.37 -7.45
N GLY A 70 -33.06 -18.15 -7.35
CA GLY A 70 -32.03 -18.89 -8.06
C GLY A 70 -31.76 -18.38 -9.48
N ASN A 71 -32.28 -17.21 -9.86
CA ASN A 71 -31.94 -16.58 -11.14
C ASN A 71 -30.71 -15.68 -11.00
N PRO A 72 -29.87 -15.53 -12.05
CA PRO A 72 -28.79 -14.56 -12.04
C PRO A 72 -29.29 -13.13 -11.74
N SER A 73 -28.59 -12.42 -10.88
CA SER A 73 -28.90 -11.04 -10.49
C SER A 73 -27.83 -10.10 -11.06
N ASP A 74 -28.20 -8.90 -11.52
CA ASP A 74 -27.24 -7.91 -12.04
C ASP A 74 -26.20 -7.53 -10.98
N ILE A 75 -26.65 -7.28 -9.73
CA ILE A 75 -25.73 -7.00 -8.61
C ILE A 75 -24.90 -8.25 -8.29
N GLY A 76 -25.52 -9.44 -8.36
CA GLY A 76 -24.81 -10.70 -8.18
C GLY A 76 -23.70 -10.89 -9.21
N GLY A 77 -23.96 -10.54 -10.46
CA GLY A 77 -22.95 -10.55 -11.52
C GLY A 77 -21.79 -9.56 -11.26
N GLN A 78 -22.12 -8.36 -10.78
CA GLN A 78 -21.10 -7.35 -10.42
C GLN A 78 -20.25 -7.81 -9.24
N ILE A 79 -20.85 -8.39 -8.17
CA ILE A 79 -20.12 -8.95 -7.03
C ILE A 79 -19.19 -10.06 -7.49
N THR A 80 -19.67 -10.97 -8.35
CA THR A 80 -18.88 -12.08 -8.90
C THR A 80 -17.71 -11.58 -9.70
N GLY A 81 -17.90 -10.53 -10.52
CA GLY A 81 -16.83 -9.90 -11.31
C GLY A 81 -15.73 -9.35 -10.42
N VAL A 82 -16.09 -8.49 -9.44
CA VAL A 82 -15.11 -7.92 -8.50
C VAL A 82 -14.37 -9.01 -7.72
N LEU A 83 -15.07 -9.99 -7.19
CA LEU A 83 -14.48 -11.11 -6.46
C LEU A 83 -13.49 -11.92 -7.34
N SER A 84 -13.83 -12.14 -8.59
CA SER A 84 -12.96 -12.82 -9.56
C SER A 84 -11.70 -12.01 -9.83
N ASP A 85 -11.85 -10.70 -10.02
CA ASP A 85 -10.73 -9.79 -10.24
C ASP A 85 -9.81 -9.71 -9.01
N ASP A 86 -10.36 -9.55 -7.81
CA ASP A 86 -9.62 -9.54 -6.54
C ASP A 86 -8.72 -10.78 -6.41
N LEU A 87 -9.33 -11.96 -6.50
CA LEU A 87 -8.61 -13.22 -6.36
C LEU A 87 -7.57 -13.41 -7.47
N GLY A 88 -7.93 -13.12 -8.72
CA GLY A 88 -7.02 -13.17 -9.86
C GLY A 88 -5.87 -12.18 -9.74
N HIS A 89 -6.14 -10.97 -9.26
CA HIS A 89 -5.14 -9.91 -9.07
C HIS A 89 -4.13 -10.25 -7.98
N SER A 90 -4.48 -11.07 -7.01
CA SER A 90 -3.53 -11.52 -5.99
C SER A 90 -2.38 -12.38 -6.54
N GLY A 91 -2.53 -12.94 -7.74
CA GLY A 91 -1.58 -13.91 -8.31
C GLY A 91 -1.59 -15.27 -7.65
N LEU A 92 -2.29 -15.44 -6.54
CA LEU A 92 -2.37 -16.70 -5.78
C LEU A 92 -3.54 -17.58 -6.21
N PHE A 93 -4.50 -17.00 -6.92
CA PHE A 93 -5.66 -17.71 -7.43
C PHE A 93 -5.76 -17.59 -8.95
N ARG A 94 -6.35 -18.59 -9.55
CA ARG A 94 -6.72 -18.62 -10.96
C ARG A 94 -8.22 -18.85 -11.09
N PRO A 95 -9.01 -17.77 -11.25
CA PRO A 95 -10.43 -17.91 -11.55
C PRO A 95 -10.64 -18.77 -12.80
N ILE A 96 -11.57 -19.71 -12.71
CA ILE A 96 -11.93 -20.58 -13.82
C ILE A 96 -12.99 -19.85 -14.66
N ASP A 97 -12.80 -19.84 -15.98
CA ASP A 97 -13.73 -19.18 -16.92
C ASP A 97 -15.16 -19.73 -16.73
N PRO A 98 -16.13 -18.89 -16.38
CA PRO A 98 -17.53 -19.29 -16.22
C PRO A 98 -18.14 -19.96 -17.47
N ALA A 99 -17.64 -19.66 -18.66
CA ALA A 99 -18.08 -20.31 -19.90
C ALA A 99 -17.78 -21.81 -19.93
N SER A 100 -16.85 -22.29 -19.12
CA SER A 100 -16.52 -23.71 -18.97
C SER A 100 -17.41 -24.47 -17.98
N PHE A 101 -18.26 -23.77 -17.23
CA PHE A 101 -19.09 -24.41 -16.20
C PHE A 101 -20.16 -25.30 -16.81
N VAL A 102 -20.28 -26.50 -16.24
CA VAL A 102 -21.34 -27.43 -16.65
C VAL A 102 -22.69 -26.88 -16.17
N PRO A 103 -23.73 -26.82 -17.01
CA PRO A 103 -25.05 -26.39 -16.59
C PRO A 103 -25.60 -27.22 -15.41
N ASN A 104 -26.35 -26.59 -14.53
CA ASN A 104 -26.97 -27.23 -13.36
C ASN A 104 -25.94 -27.87 -12.40
N SER A 105 -24.76 -27.29 -12.28
CA SER A 105 -23.71 -27.75 -11.35
C SER A 105 -23.99 -27.44 -9.88
N ILE A 106 -25.06 -26.67 -9.56
CA ILE A 106 -25.60 -26.47 -8.23
C ILE A 106 -27.03 -27.07 -8.23
N SER A 107 -27.30 -27.97 -7.32
CA SER A 107 -28.65 -28.60 -7.16
C SER A 107 -29.11 -28.43 -5.72
N ASN A 108 -30.25 -27.78 -5.53
CA ASN A 108 -30.81 -27.49 -4.20
C ASN A 108 -29.78 -26.86 -3.23
N GLY A 109 -28.98 -25.89 -3.74
CA GLY A 109 -27.95 -25.21 -2.97
C GLY A 109 -26.69 -26.04 -2.66
N THR A 110 -26.60 -27.25 -3.20
CA THR A 110 -25.43 -28.15 -3.02
C THR A 110 -24.69 -28.34 -4.33
N PRO A 111 -23.32 -28.25 -4.36
CA PRO A 111 -22.55 -28.49 -5.55
C PRO A 111 -22.64 -29.93 -6.06
N VAL A 112 -22.71 -30.08 -7.40
CA VAL A 112 -22.54 -31.38 -8.07
C VAL A 112 -21.02 -31.57 -8.26
N TRP A 113 -20.39 -32.21 -7.29
CA TRP A 113 -18.94 -32.26 -7.12
C TRP A 113 -18.17 -32.72 -8.36
N ALA A 114 -18.71 -33.73 -9.08
CA ALA A 114 -18.07 -34.26 -10.29
C ALA A 114 -17.84 -33.16 -11.37
N ASN A 115 -18.79 -32.21 -11.48
CA ASN A 115 -18.72 -31.15 -12.48
C ASN A 115 -17.59 -30.14 -12.15
N TRP A 116 -17.34 -29.89 -10.88
CA TRP A 116 -16.28 -28.98 -10.42
C TRP A 116 -14.91 -29.66 -10.42
N SER A 117 -14.88 -30.95 -10.08
CA SER A 117 -13.63 -31.73 -10.10
C SER A 117 -13.07 -31.89 -11.52
N ILE A 118 -13.91 -32.09 -12.54
CA ILE A 118 -13.45 -32.22 -13.92
C ILE A 118 -12.84 -30.90 -14.47
N LEU A 119 -13.26 -29.75 -13.93
CA LEU A 119 -12.70 -28.44 -14.24
C LEU A 119 -11.38 -28.17 -13.49
N GLY A 120 -10.99 -29.08 -12.59
CA GLY A 120 -9.81 -28.93 -11.74
C GLY A 120 -9.97 -27.87 -10.66
N ALA A 121 -11.20 -27.47 -10.32
CA ALA A 121 -11.44 -26.52 -9.25
C ALA A 121 -11.00 -27.09 -7.90
N GLN A 122 -10.24 -26.31 -7.13
CA GLN A 122 -9.89 -26.64 -5.73
C GLN A 122 -10.86 -25.96 -4.77
N ALA A 123 -11.28 -24.74 -5.09
CA ALA A 123 -12.28 -23.98 -4.38
C ALA A 123 -13.46 -23.64 -5.29
N LEU A 124 -14.65 -23.56 -4.70
CA LEU A 124 -15.86 -23.08 -5.33
C LEU A 124 -16.51 -22.03 -4.44
N VAL A 125 -16.86 -20.89 -5.01
CA VAL A 125 -17.66 -19.85 -4.33
C VAL A 125 -19.04 -19.78 -4.98
N THR A 126 -20.07 -19.86 -4.16
CA THR A 126 -21.47 -19.69 -4.55
C THR A 126 -22.11 -18.62 -3.69
N GLY A 127 -23.13 -17.94 -4.16
CA GLY A 127 -23.80 -16.91 -3.35
C GLY A 127 -25.15 -16.49 -3.88
N ASP A 128 -25.87 -15.81 -3.02
CA ASP A 128 -27.20 -15.26 -3.26
C ASP A 128 -27.25 -13.79 -2.83
N VAL A 129 -28.00 -13.00 -3.58
CA VAL A 129 -28.23 -11.57 -3.32
C VAL A 129 -29.73 -11.34 -3.24
N SER A 130 -30.19 -10.75 -2.15
CA SER A 130 -31.61 -10.44 -1.97
C SER A 130 -31.82 -9.00 -1.52
N ASP A 131 -32.77 -8.31 -2.16
CA ASP A 131 -33.23 -7.00 -1.71
C ASP A 131 -34.10 -7.18 -0.46
N GLN A 132 -33.73 -6.47 0.60
CA GLN A 132 -34.47 -6.51 1.88
C GLN A 132 -35.48 -5.36 2.01
N GLY A 133 -35.65 -4.55 0.97
CA GLY A 133 -36.42 -3.32 1.00
C GLY A 133 -35.68 -2.16 1.65
N GLY A 134 -36.19 -0.95 1.46
CA GLY A 134 -35.58 0.26 2.05
C GLY A 134 -34.14 0.56 1.58
N GLY A 135 -33.72 0.04 0.43
CA GLY A 135 -32.35 0.20 -0.08
C GLY A 135 -31.31 -0.69 0.61
N GLN A 136 -31.78 -1.71 1.35
CA GLN A 136 -30.91 -2.70 2.01
C GLN A 136 -30.73 -3.93 1.12
N LEU A 137 -29.50 -4.41 1.08
CA LEU A 137 -29.07 -5.59 0.33
C LEU A 137 -28.54 -6.64 1.30
N ARG A 138 -28.98 -7.89 1.16
CA ARG A 138 -28.40 -9.04 1.85
C ARG A 138 -27.63 -9.88 0.83
N VAL A 139 -26.37 -10.12 1.09
CA VAL A 139 -25.48 -10.97 0.29
C VAL A 139 -25.05 -12.15 1.14
N GLU A 140 -25.36 -13.35 0.69
CA GLU A 140 -24.94 -14.61 1.30
C GLU A 140 -23.94 -15.29 0.39
N PHE A 141 -22.84 -15.82 0.93
CA PHE A 141 -21.90 -16.61 0.16
C PHE A 141 -21.53 -17.90 0.90
N ARG A 142 -21.10 -18.91 0.14
CA ARG A 142 -20.53 -20.15 0.63
C ARG A 142 -19.26 -20.48 -0.12
N LEU A 143 -18.21 -20.78 0.63
CA LEU A 143 -16.95 -21.30 0.12
C LEU A 143 -16.91 -22.80 0.34
N TRP A 144 -16.61 -23.53 -0.71
CA TRP A 144 -16.55 -24.98 -0.72
C TRP A 144 -15.14 -25.45 -1.08
N ASN A 145 -14.66 -26.48 -0.41
CA ASN A 145 -13.50 -27.24 -0.84
C ASN A 145 -13.98 -28.41 -1.73
N VAL A 146 -13.54 -28.40 -3.00
CA VAL A 146 -14.02 -29.38 -3.99
C VAL A 146 -13.48 -30.78 -3.72
N ALA A 147 -12.24 -30.89 -3.25
CA ALA A 147 -11.59 -32.19 -2.97
C ALA A 147 -12.25 -32.89 -1.77
N SER A 148 -12.51 -32.18 -0.68
CA SER A 148 -13.18 -32.74 0.51
C SER A 148 -14.70 -32.75 0.39
N GLN A 149 -15.27 -32.16 -0.65
CA GLN A 149 -16.70 -32.06 -0.89
C GLN A 149 -17.48 -31.45 0.29
N SER A 150 -16.89 -30.45 0.93
CA SER A 150 -17.42 -29.85 2.14
C SER A 150 -17.41 -28.32 2.08
N GLN A 151 -18.36 -27.72 2.80
CA GLN A 151 -18.36 -26.28 3.00
C GLN A 151 -17.29 -25.88 4.00
N VAL A 152 -16.43 -24.96 3.60
CA VAL A 152 -15.37 -24.38 4.44
C VAL A 152 -15.88 -23.19 5.22
N GLN A 153 -16.67 -22.33 4.56
CA GLN A 153 -17.18 -21.08 5.12
C GLN A 153 -18.55 -20.76 4.54
N GLY A 154 -19.40 -20.11 5.31
CA GLY A 154 -20.65 -19.52 4.86
C GLY A 154 -21.02 -18.34 5.75
N THR A 155 -21.30 -17.21 5.13
CA THR A 155 -21.62 -15.97 5.85
C THR A 155 -22.60 -15.14 5.03
N ALA A 156 -23.43 -14.37 5.72
CA ALA A 156 -24.32 -13.39 5.12
C ALA A 156 -23.99 -11.99 5.65
N TYR A 157 -23.98 -11.03 4.75
CA TYR A 157 -23.78 -9.62 5.05
C TYR A 157 -25.04 -8.83 4.70
N THR A 158 -25.39 -7.84 5.51
CA THR A 158 -26.45 -6.88 5.19
C THR A 158 -25.81 -5.49 5.08
N THR A 159 -26.10 -4.80 3.98
CA THR A 159 -25.54 -3.49 3.68
C THR A 159 -26.52 -2.67 2.83
N THR A 160 -26.17 -1.42 2.51
CA THR A 160 -26.90 -0.65 1.51
C THR A 160 -26.53 -1.07 0.09
N GLN A 161 -27.43 -0.84 -0.88
CA GLN A 161 -27.11 -1.12 -2.28
C GLN A 161 -25.83 -0.40 -2.76
N ALA A 162 -25.54 0.79 -2.27
CA ALA A 162 -24.32 1.53 -2.62
C ALA A 162 -23.01 0.83 -2.19
N ASN A 163 -23.07 -0.03 -1.18
CA ASN A 163 -21.89 -0.71 -0.63
C ASN A 163 -21.67 -2.14 -1.17
N TRP A 164 -22.34 -2.53 -2.23
CA TRP A 164 -22.23 -3.89 -2.77
C TRP A 164 -20.79 -4.27 -3.13
N ARG A 165 -20.01 -3.32 -3.66
CA ARG A 165 -18.63 -3.52 -4.06
C ARG A 165 -17.74 -3.86 -2.85
N ARG A 166 -17.90 -3.14 -1.75
CA ARG A 166 -17.20 -3.45 -0.50
C ARG A 166 -17.47 -4.88 -0.01
N ILE A 167 -18.72 -5.36 -0.17
CA ILE A 167 -19.03 -6.76 0.21
C ILE A 167 -18.28 -7.75 -0.68
N ALA A 168 -18.09 -7.47 -1.96
CA ALA A 168 -17.28 -8.33 -2.83
C ALA A 168 -15.83 -8.43 -2.32
N HIS A 169 -15.20 -7.31 -1.97
CA HIS A 169 -13.85 -7.27 -1.39
C HIS A 169 -13.78 -8.03 -0.05
N ILE A 170 -14.75 -7.86 0.85
CA ILE A 170 -14.83 -8.62 2.11
C ILE A 170 -14.91 -10.12 1.85
N ILE A 171 -15.72 -10.56 0.89
CA ILE A 171 -15.83 -11.98 0.51
C ILE A 171 -14.47 -12.45 -0.04
N GLY A 172 -13.82 -11.65 -0.88
CA GLY A 172 -12.47 -11.91 -1.41
C GLY A 172 -11.46 -12.13 -0.29
N ASP A 173 -11.44 -11.25 0.71
CA ASP A 173 -10.56 -11.36 1.88
C ASP A 173 -10.84 -12.63 2.70
N VAL A 174 -12.10 -13.00 2.87
CA VAL A 174 -12.46 -14.25 3.55
C VAL A 174 -12.00 -15.47 2.75
N VAL A 175 -12.25 -15.51 1.45
CA VAL A 175 -11.78 -16.60 0.57
C VAL A 175 -10.25 -16.69 0.60
N TYR A 176 -9.57 -15.56 0.48
CA TYR A 176 -8.12 -15.48 0.58
C TYR A 176 -7.63 -16.06 1.91
N GLN A 177 -8.19 -15.62 3.03
CA GLN A 177 -7.79 -16.08 4.35
C GLN A 177 -8.03 -17.58 4.56
N GLN A 178 -9.15 -18.10 4.11
CA GLN A 178 -9.49 -19.53 4.27
C GLN A 178 -8.60 -20.45 3.42
N MET A 179 -8.17 -19.97 2.25
CA MET A 179 -7.38 -20.77 1.30
C MET A 179 -5.87 -20.61 1.50
N ILE A 180 -5.41 -19.42 1.91
CA ILE A 180 -3.98 -19.10 2.05
C ILE A 180 -3.52 -19.13 3.51
N GLY A 181 -4.44 -18.91 4.47
CA GLY A 181 -4.12 -18.84 5.91
C GLY A 181 -3.64 -17.46 6.37
N GLU A 182 -3.61 -16.47 5.50
CA GLU A 182 -3.25 -15.08 5.81
C GLU A 182 -4.44 -14.16 5.56
N LYS A 183 -4.48 -13.01 6.23
CA LYS A 183 -5.51 -11.99 5.95
C LYS A 183 -5.40 -11.50 4.50
N GLY A 184 -6.51 -11.22 3.88
CA GLY A 184 -6.55 -10.55 2.59
C GLY A 184 -6.18 -9.07 2.68
N TYR A 185 -6.36 -8.32 1.59
CA TYR A 185 -6.06 -6.89 1.51
C TYR A 185 -7.04 -6.12 0.61
N PHE A 186 -8.10 -6.78 0.15
CA PHE A 186 -9.00 -6.23 -0.88
C PHE A 186 -9.95 -5.18 -0.29
N ASP A 187 -10.47 -5.36 0.95
CA ASP A 187 -11.30 -4.35 1.61
C ASP A 187 -10.43 -3.22 2.20
N SER A 188 -9.69 -2.54 1.33
CA SER A 188 -8.78 -1.44 1.68
C SER A 188 -8.84 -0.32 0.65
N ARG A 189 -8.27 0.84 1.00
CA ARG A 189 -8.21 2.03 0.16
C ARG A 189 -6.78 2.48 -0.07
N VAL A 190 -6.59 3.21 -1.16
CA VAL A 190 -5.34 3.88 -1.49
C VAL A 190 -5.59 5.37 -1.56
N ALA A 191 -4.80 6.15 -0.82
CA ALA A 191 -4.69 7.59 -1.02
C ALA A 191 -3.54 7.86 -1.99
N TYR A 192 -3.68 8.90 -2.80
CA TYR A 192 -2.65 9.27 -3.77
C TYR A 192 -2.76 10.75 -4.13
N ILE A 193 -1.76 11.27 -4.82
CA ILE A 193 -1.81 12.60 -5.41
C ILE A 193 -2.25 12.48 -6.86
N SER A 194 -3.43 13.03 -7.14
CA SER A 194 -3.92 13.25 -8.50
C SER A 194 -3.23 14.48 -9.08
N ASP A 195 -2.58 14.31 -10.22
CA ASP A 195 -1.92 15.40 -10.96
C ASP A 195 -2.69 15.65 -12.26
N ALA A 196 -3.11 16.88 -12.46
CA ALA A 196 -3.89 17.30 -13.62
C ALA A 196 -3.45 18.68 -14.09
N GLY A 197 -3.87 19.07 -15.29
CA GLY A 197 -3.53 20.38 -15.88
C GLY A 197 -2.16 20.37 -16.58
N PRO A 198 -1.76 21.52 -17.13
CA PRO A 198 -0.50 21.62 -17.87
C PRO A 198 0.71 21.54 -16.91
N VAL A 199 1.82 21.00 -17.40
CA VAL A 199 3.10 20.89 -16.66
C VAL A 199 3.57 22.24 -16.06
N THR A 200 3.21 23.34 -16.69
CA THR A 200 3.56 24.70 -16.21
C THR A 200 2.69 25.21 -15.06
N SER A 201 1.54 24.57 -14.83
CA SER A 201 0.59 24.92 -13.75
C SER A 201 -0.18 23.68 -13.32
N PRO A 202 0.51 22.70 -12.69
CA PRO A 202 -0.14 21.47 -12.27
C PRO A 202 -1.13 21.72 -11.14
N VAL A 203 -2.26 21.00 -11.18
CA VAL A 203 -3.27 20.97 -10.12
C VAL A 203 -3.12 19.64 -9.39
N ARG A 204 -2.56 19.69 -8.19
CA ARG A 204 -2.31 18.49 -7.36
C ARG A 204 -3.31 18.39 -6.23
N ARG A 205 -4.10 17.32 -6.26
CA ARG A 205 -5.16 17.05 -5.30
C ARG A 205 -4.86 15.81 -4.49
N LEU A 206 -5.20 15.85 -3.23
CA LEU A 206 -5.35 14.65 -2.44
C LEU A 206 -6.57 13.89 -2.94
N ALA A 207 -6.40 12.60 -3.22
CA ALA A 207 -7.45 11.71 -3.69
C ALA A 207 -7.41 10.39 -2.92
N VAL A 208 -8.55 9.68 -2.91
CA VAL A 208 -8.69 8.34 -2.35
C VAL A 208 -9.53 7.47 -3.30
N MET A 209 -9.23 6.18 -3.34
CA MET A 209 -9.95 5.19 -4.13
C MET A 209 -9.92 3.83 -3.43
N ASP A 210 -10.77 2.89 -3.86
CA ASP A 210 -10.58 1.49 -3.49
C ASP A 210 -9.23 0.98 -4.06
N TYR A 211 -8.68 -0.06 -3.48
CA TYR A 211 -7.32 -0.52 -3.85
C TYR A 211 -7.17 -0.84 -5.35
N ASP A 212 -8.27 -1.16 -6.03
CA ASP A 212 -8.34 -1.54 -7.44
C ASP A 212 -8.66 -0.38 -8.40
N GLY A 213 -8.68 0.86 -7.90
CA GLY A 213 -8.92 2.08 -8.68
C GLY A 213 -10.38 2.55 -8.71
N ALA A 214 -11.31 1.73 -8.23
CA ALA A 214 -12.73 2.10 -8.20
C ALA A 214 -13.04 3.17 -7.13
N ASN A 215 -14.24 3.73 -7.20
CA ASN A 215 -14.79 4.69 -6.20
C ASN A 215 -13.84 5.87 -5.93
N ASN A 216 -13.17 6.35 -6.96
CA ASN A 216 -12.26 7.49 -6.85
C ASN A 216 -12.97 8.76 -6.35
N GLN A 217 -12.34 9.45 -5.39
CA GLN A 217 -12.81 10.70 -4.82
C GLN A 217 -11.66 11.67 -4.62
N PHE A 218 -11.82 12.92 -5.09
CA PHE A 218 -10.91 14.01 -4.75
C PHE A 218 -11.29 14.57 -3.38
N LEU A 219 -10.33 14.59 -2.47
CA LEU A 219 -10.51 15.07 -1.09
C LEU A 219 -10.20 16.56 -0.94
N THR A 220 -9.40 17.11 -1.87
CA THR A 220 -9.10 18.55 -1.95
C THR A 220 -9.45 19.08 -3.34
N ASP A 221 -9.70 20.38 -3.43
CA ASP A 221 -10.10 21.07 -4.68
C ASP A 221 -8.93 21.41 -5.61
N GLY A 222 -7.69 21.31 -5.11
CA GLY A 222 -6.46 21.66 -5.85
C GLY A 222 -6.12 23.15 -5.83
N SER A 223 -6.81 23.97 -5.06
CA SER A 223 -6.48 25.38 -4.85
C SER A 223 -5.11 25.54 -4.15
N SER A 224 -4.71 24.53 -3.38
CA SER A 224 -3.40 24.41 -2.76
C SER A 224 -2.80 23.06 -3.12
N MET A 225 -1.52 23.05 -3.46
CA MET A 225 -0.81 21.81 -3.80
C MET A 225 -0.79 20.86 -2.60
N ALA A 226 -1.20 19.61 -2.81
CA ALA A 226 -1.09 18.52 -1.85
C ALA A 226 0.05 17.58 -2.23
N LEU A 227 0.77 17.01 -1.25
CA LEU A 227 1.88 16.06 -1.44
C LEU A 227 1.93 15.03 -0.30
N SER A 228 2.58 13.90 -0.60
CA SER A 228 3.00 12.88 0.38
C SER A 228 1.88 12.45 1.33
N PRO A 229 0.74 11.95 0.81
CA PRO A 229 -0.31 11.42 1.67
C PRO A 229 0.17 10.17 2.42
N GLU A 230 -0.38 9.98 3.62
CA GLU A 230 -0.11 8.79 4.43
C GLU A 230 -1.36 8.39 5.21
N PHE A 231 -1.78 7.15 5.09
CA PHE A 231 -2.88 6.61 5.89
C PHE A 231 -2.49 6.40 7.35
N ASN A 232 -3.38 6.78 8.24
CA ASN A 232 -3.29 6.35 9.64
C ASN A 232 -3.58 4.84 9.72
N PRO A 233 -2.70 4.02 10.32
CA PRO A 233 -2.86 2.57 10.35
C PRO A 233 -4.03 2.08 11.21
N THR A 234 -4.60 2.95 12.07
CA THR A 234 -5.64 2.59 13.04
C THR A 234 -6.95 3.38 12.87
N ARG A 235 -6.97 4.41 12.01
CA ARG A 235 -8.12 5.31 11.86
C ARG A 235 -8.35 5.64 10.39
N GLN A 236 -9.57 6.01 10.04
CA GLN A 236 -9.92 6.53 8.70
C GLN A 236 -9.47 8.00 8.56
N GLN A 237 -8.17 8.21 8.56
CA GLN A 237 -7.52 9.51 8.57
C GLN A 237 -6.27 9.49 7.71
N LEU A 238 -5.97 10.61 7.06
CA LEU A 238 -4.77 10.81 6.26
C LEU A 238 -3.93 11.94 6.85
N ALA A 239 -2.61 11.78 6.88
CA ALA A 239 -1.68 12.90 6.99
C ALA A 239 -1.22 13.29 5.58
N PHE A 240 -1.03 14.58 5.33
CA PHE A 240 -0.50 15.07 4.06
C PHE A 240 0.16 16.45 4.24
N VAL A 241 0.99 16.82 3.28
CA VAL A 241 1.55 18.17 3.21
C VAL A 241 0.70 19.02 2.26
N SER A 242 0.33 20.21 2.68
CA SER A 242 -0.33 21.20 1.83
C SER A 242 0.44 22.53 1.83
N PHE A 243 0.46 23.18 0.67
CA PHE A 243 1.11 24.48 0.47
C PHE A 243 0.10 25.62 0.56
N GLN A 244 -0.73 25.61 1.59
CA GLN A 244 -1.60 26.74 1.87
C GLN A 244 -0.74 27.96 2.21
N ASP A 245 -1.11 29.14 1.65
CA ASP A 245 -0.38 30.40 1.80
C ASP A 245 1.11 30.29 1.35
N ASN A 246 1.41 29.42 0.40
CA ASN A 246 2.76 29.14 -0.11
C ASN A 246 3.75 28.61 0.95
N ASN A 247 3.27 28.13 2.08
CA ASN A 247 4.07 27.49 3.12
C ASN A 247 3.71 26.00 3.26
N PRO A 248 4.68 25.09 3.28
CA PRO A 248 4.42 23.68 3.52
C PRO A 248 3.99 23.48 4.98
N ARG A 249 2.82 22.87 5.16
CA ARG A 249 2.25 22.55 6.47
C ARG A 249 1.71 21.13 6.46
N VAL A 250 1.77 20.45 7.58
CA VAL A 250 1.22 19.11 7.75
C VAL A 250 -0.23 19.22 8.25
N TYR A 251 -1.12 18.53 7.57
CA TYR A 251 -2.54 18.45 7.90
C TYR A 251 -2.94 16.99 8.10
N LEU A 252 -3.92 16.79 8.96
CA LEU A 252 -4.72 15.57 9.03
C LEU A 252 -6.05 15.79 8.32
N PHE A 253 -6.47 14.82 7.53
CA PHE A 253 -7.77 14.77 6.87
C PHE A 253 -8.57 13.58 7.42
N ASP A 254 -9.72 13.81 7.99
CA ASP A 254 -10.64 12.78 8.45
C ASP A 254 -11.56 12.35 7.32
N LEU A 255 -11.50 11.08 6.91
CA LEU A 255 -12.25 10.54 5.78
C LEU A 255 -13.75 10.37 6.06
N GLN A 256 -14.16 10.35 7.33
CA GLN A 256 -15.57 10.21 7.68
C GLN A 256 -16.29 11.54 7.71
N THR A 257 -15.63 12.58 8.22
CA THR A 257 -16.22 13.91 8.40
C THR A 257 -15.85 14.90 7.30
N GLY A 258 -14.78 14.60 6.52
CA GLY A 258 -14.19 15.53 5.54
C GLY A 258 -13.45 16.71 6.18
N SER A 259 -13.25 16.70 7.49
CA SER A 259 -12.58 17.79 8.20
C SER A 259 -11.07 17.73 8.05
N GLN A 260 -10.45 18.92 8.00
CA GLN A 260 -9.00 19.07 8.00
C GLN A 260 -8.54 19.71 9.31
N GLN A 261 -7.46 19.18 9.88
CA GLN A 261 -6.82 19.71 11.09
C GLN A 261 -5.35 20.02 10.79
N LEU A 262 -4.90 21.22 11.11
CA LEU A 262 -3.48 21.58 11.04
C LEU A 262 -2.72 20.87 12.18
N VAL A 263 -1.69 20.09 11.83
CA VAL A 263 -0.73 19.54 12.79
C VAL A 263 0.31 20.59 13.15
N GLY A 264 0.89 21.23 12.14
CA GLY A 264 1.87 22.29 12.39
C GLY A 264 2.67 22.70 11.15
N SER A 265 3.57 23.64 11.39
CA SER A 265 4.61 24.07 10.47
C SER A 265 5.95 23.93 11.18
N PHE A 266 6.84 23.07 10.67
CA PHE A 266 8.00 22.59 11.44
C PHE A 266 9.36 23.05 10.86
N GLY A 267 9.37 23.88 9.83
CA GLY A 267 10.59 24.39 9.21
C GLY A 267 10.34 24.90 7.80
N ASP A 268 11.44 25.20 7.07
CA ASP A 268 11.38 25.76 5.71
C ASP A 268 10.69 24.79 4.72
N LEU A 269 11.00 23.51 4.84
CA LEU A 269 10.36 22.44 4.07
C LEU A 269 10.15 21.23 4.97
N THR A 270 8.90 20.80 5.08
CA THR A 270 8.49 19.58 5.79
C THR A 270 7.89 18.63 4.78
N ILE A 271 8.39 17.39 4.71
CA ILE A 271 7.93 16.38 3.76
C ILE A 271 7.80 14.99 4.40
N GLY A 272 6.98 14.16 3.78
CA GLY A 272 6.87 12.75 4.07
C GLY A 272 6.38 12.42 5.48
N PRO A 273 5.24 12.97 5.93
CA PRO A 273 4.67 12.52 7.21
C PRO A 273 4.41 11.02 7.14
N ARG A 274 4.78 10.28 8.18
CA ARG A 274 4.58 8.84 8.34
C ARG A 274 4.06 8.54 9.73
N PHE A 275 2.92 7.88 9.85
CA PHE A 275 2.37 7.53 11.15
C PHE A 275 3.20 6.48 11.87
N SER A 276 3.21 6.58 13.21
CA SER A 276 3.59 5.45 14.07
C SER A 276 2.55 4.33 13.96
N PRO A 277 2.91 3.06 14.25
CA PRO A 277 1.98 1.94 14.14
C PRO A 277 0.71 2.06 15.00
N ASP A 278 0.76 2.82 16.08
CA ASP A 278 -0.39 3.14 16.94
C ASP A 278 -1.24 4.32 16.42
N GLY A 279 -0.79 5.01 15.36
CA GLY A 279 -1.45 6.14 14.74
C GLY A 279 -1.42 7.44 15.57
N ASN A 280 -0.63 7.52 16.64
CA ASN A 280 -0.66 8.65 17.58
C ASN A 280 0.50 9.65 17.39
N SER A 281 1.52 9.28 16.60
CA SER A 281 2.66 10.15 16.29
C SER A 281 2.94 10.15 14.79
N LEU A 282 3.67 11.16 14.33
CA LEU A 282 4.16 11.29 12.96
C LEU A 282 5.69 11.40 12.98
N LEU A 283 6.35 10.72 12.08
CA LEU A 283 7.70 11.05 11.62
C LEU A 283 7.61 11.96 10.41
N MET A 284 8.53 12.86 10.27
CA MET A 284 8.68 13.69 9.07
C MET A 284 10.11 14.16 8.92
N SER A 285 10.44 14.61 7.72
CA SER A 285 11.73 15.24 7.42
C SER A 285 11.56 16.75 7.43
N VAL A 286 12.39 17.44 8.19
CA VAL A 286 12.37 18.89 8.33
C VAL A 286 13.68 19.46 7.83
N SER A 287 13.64 20.30 6.80
CA SER A 287 14.81 20.96 6.23
C SER A 287 15.19 22.19 7.05
N ARG A 288 16.48 22.31 7.41
CA ARG A 288 17.04 23.45 8.14
C ARG A 288 18.52 23.62 7.80
N GLY A 289 18.95 24.83 7.55
CA GLY A 289 20.37 25.18 7.46
C GLY A 289 21.20 24.42 6.42
N GLY A 290 20.57 23.91 5.37
CA GLY A 290 21.24 23.15 4.30
C GLY A 290 21.24 21.63 4.47
N GLY A 291 20.78 21.10 5.62
CA GLY A 291 20.53 19.69 5.88
C GLY A 291 19.06 19.40 6.12
N ALA A 292 18.76 18.16 6.51
CA ALA A 292 17.42 17.76 6.92
C ALA A 292 17.49 16.79 8.10
N ALA A 293 16.66 17.04 9.10
CA ALA A 293 16.52 16.17 10.28
C ALA A 293 15.21 15.38 10.20
N ILE A 294 15.24 14.17 10.75
CA ILE A 294 14.03 13.41 11.06
C ILE A 294 13.53 13.87 12.42
N VAL A 295 12.27 14.27 12.47
CA VAL A 295 11.59 14.63 13.71
C VAL A 295 10.41 13.71 13.96
N LYS A 296 10.10 13.48 15.22
CA LYS A 296 8.88 12.82 15.71
C LYS A 296 8.00 13.85 16.40
N VAL A 297 6.71 13.85 16.09
CA VAL A 297 5.74 14.76 16.68
C VAL A 297 4.44 14.02 16.98
N GLY A 298 3.69 14.40 17.99
CA GLY A 298 2.33 13.90 18.20
C GLY A 298 1.42 14.23 17.03
N ALA A 299 0.46 13.36 16.72
CA ALA A 299 -0.53 13.64 15.68
C ALA A 299 -1.39 14.88 15.98
N ASP A 300 -1.42 15.33 17.23
CA ASP A 300 -2.02 16.58 17.69
C ASP A 300 -1.12 17.82 17.49
N GLY A 301 0.10 17.62 16.99
CA GLY A 301 1.11 18.68 16.77
C GLY A 301 2.02 18.95 17.97
N GLY A 302 1.81 18.26 19.10
CA GLY A 302 2.61 18.44 20.30
C GLY A 302 3.86 17.55 20.38
N GLY A 303 4.75 17.86 21.32
CA GLY A 303 5.83 16.96 21.73
C GLY A 303 6.90 16.69 20.68
N MET A 304 7.25 17.67 19.85
CA MET A 304 8.27 17.49 18.80
C MET A 304 9.64 17.12 19.39
N VAL A 305 10.22 16.02 18.88
CA VAL A 305 11.55 15.53 19.21
C VAL A 305 12.35 15.36 17.92
N GLU A 306 13.56 15.91 17.88
CA GLU A 306 14.51 15.71 16.79
C GLU A 306 15.28 14.41 17.01
N LEU A 307 15.22 13.48 16.03
CA LEU A 307 15.84 12.16 16.13
C LEU A 307 17.20 12.09 15.42
N THR A 308 17.45 12.98 14.45
CA THR A 308 18.73 13.10 13.77
C THR A 308 19.15 14.58 13.69
N ASP A 309 20.44 14.83 13.60
CA ASP A 309 20.96 16.17 13.36
C ASP A 309 20.76 16.62 11.89
N THR A 310 21.14 17.87 11.59
CA THR A 310 21.08 18.49 10.26
C THR A 310 22.42 18.55 9.56
N ASN A 311 23.45 17.80 10.01
CA ASN A 311 24.74 17.74 9.35
C ASN A 311 24.69 16.99 8.02
N SER A 312 23.63 16.25 7.80
CA SER A 312 23.34 15.45 6.61
C SER A 312 21.89 15.64 6.18
N ILE A 313 21.55 15.16 5.00
CA ILE A 313 20.18 15.11 4.48
C ILE A 313 19.55 13.78 4.92
N ASN A 314 18.82 13.79 6.04
CA ASN A 314 18.11 12.64 6.58
C ASN A 314 16.63 12.76 6.24
N VAL A 315 16.09 11.89 5.39
CA VAL A 315 14.75 12.06 4.84
C VAL A 315 13.99 10.75 4.70
N THR A 316 12.68 10.87 4.45
CA THR A 316 11.71 9.79 4.18
C THR A 316 11.75 8.64 5.20
N PRO A 317 11.55 8.95 6.50
CA PRO A 317 11.53 7.92 7.53
C PRO A 317 10.30 7.03 7.42
N SER A 318 10.43 5.77 7.87
CA SER A 318 9.31 4.82 8.02
C SER A 318 9.52 3.98 9.28
N PHE A 319 8.49 3.82 10.12
CA PHE A 319 8.55 2.96 11.29
C PHE A 319 8.56 1.47 10.91
N SER A 320 9.23 0.65 11.73
CA SER A 320 8.94 -0.78 11.79
C SER A 320 7.52 -1.03 12.32
N PRO A 321 6.85 -2.15 11.95
CA PRO A 321 5.47 -2.38 12.35
C PRO A 321 5.26 -2.54 13.86
N ASP A 322 6.32 -2.87 14.62
CA ASP A 322 6.33 -2.90 16.09
C ASP A 322 6.68 -1.54 16.74
N GLY A 323 7.02 -0.54 15.91
CA GLY A 323 7.40 0.81 16.37
C GLY A 323 8.76 0.93 17.04
N SER A 324 9.55 -0.15 17.07
CA SER A 324 10.84 -0.16 17.78
C SER A 324 11.97 0.47 16.97
N GLN A 325 11.86 0.49 15.64
CA GLN A 325 12.89 0.98 14.74
C GLN A 325 12.33 1.94 13.68
N ILE A 326 13.23 2.66 13.04
CA ILE A 326 12.94 3.60 11.94
C ILE A 326 13.96 3.34 10.83
N VAL A 327 13.48 3.09 9.62
CA VAL A 327 14.29 3.13 8.40
C VAL A 327 14.19 4.50 7.76
N PHE A 328 15.29 5.00 7.20
CA PHE A 328 15.35 6.30 6.53
C PHE A 328 16.50 6.33 5.52
N ASN A 329 16.51 7.28 4.62
CA ASN A 329 17.68 7.51 3.78
C ASN A 329 18.48 8.74 4.24
N SER A 330 19.80 8.64 4.07
CA SER A 330 20.77 9.64 4.53
C SER A 330 21.99 9.66 3.62
N ASP A 331 22.55 10.86 3.42
CA ASP A 331 23.82 11.07 2.71
C ASP A 331 25.05 11.18 3.65
N ARG A 332 24.89 10.80 4.93
CA ARG A 332 25.96 10.91 5.95
C ARG A 332 27.25 10.18 5.59
N ASP A 333 27.18 9.15 4.76
CA ASP A 333 28.32 8.36 4.25
C ASP A 333 28.63 8.69 2.78
N GLY A 334 28.20 9.84 2.27
CA GLY A 334 28.42 10.33 0.92
C GLY A 334 27.16 10.35 0.06
N ASN A 335 26.82 9.26 -0.63
CA ASN A 335 25.59 9.16 -1.40
C ASN A 335 24.40 8.78 -0.50
N GLN A 336 23.19 9.08 -0.97
CA GLN A 336 21.95 8.66 -0.29
C GLN A 336 21.88 7.15 -0.16
N GLN A 337 21.84 6.67 1.09
CA GLN A 337 21.79 5.25 1.45
C GLN A 337 20.73 5.03 2.51
N LEU A 338 20.29 3.77 2.67
CA LEU A 338 19.34 3.40 3.70
C LEU A 338 20.04 3.11 5.02
N PHE A 339 19.45 3.63 6.08
CA PHE A 339 19.87 3.41 7.47
C PHE A 339 18.69 2.95 8.29
N VAL A 340 18.94 2.12 9.29
CA VAL A 340 17.99 1.74 10.35
C VAL A 340 18.53 2.26 11.67
N MET A 341 17.67 2.88 12.49
CA MET A 341 17.95 3.34 13.85
C MET A 341 16.86 2.91 14.81
N ASN A 342 17.11 2.97 16.11
CA ASN A 342 16.08 2.81 17.11
C ASN A 342 15.06 3.95 17.05
N SER A 343 13.85 3.74 17.55
CA SER A 343 12.77 4.75 17.50
C SER A 343 13.05 5.99 18.36
N ASP A 344 14.07 5.97 19.20
CA ASP A 344 14.59 7.11 19.98
C ASP A 344 15.69 7.91 19.24
N GLY A 345 16.06 7.51 18.02
CA GLY A 345 17.11 8.13 17.20
C GLY A 345 18.50 7.54 17.39
N SER A 346 18.69 6.65 18.36
CA SER A 346 20.00 6.05 18.64
C SER A 346 20.33 4.87 17.69
N GLY A 347 21.62 4.51 17.61
CA GLY A 347 22.07 3.27 16.97
C GLY A 347 21.93 3.23 15.45
N ALA A 348 21.93 4.35 14.76
CA ALA A 348 21.82 4.40 13.31
C ALA A 348 22.89 3.54 12.60
N LYS A 349 22.45 2.62 11.76
CA LYS A 349 23.31 1.69 11.02
C LYS A 349 22.88 1.65 9.55
N ARG A 350 23.86 1.77 8.65
CA ARG A 350 23.65 1.62 7.19
C ARG A 350 23.30 0.18 6.84
N ILE A 351 22.34 0.00 5.92
CA ILE A 351 21.85 -1.30 5.46
C ILE A 351 21.93 -1.47 3.93
N SER A 352 22.19 -0.43 3.16
CA SER A 352 22.37 -0.50 1.70
C SER A 352 23.79 -0.15 1.28
N TYR A 353 24.35 -0.85 0.28
CA TYR A 353 25.77 -0.74 -0.09
C TYR A 353 26.01 -0.69 -1.61
N GLY A 354 24.97 -0.61 -2.44
CA GLY A 354 25.11 -0.50 -3.89
C GLY A 354 25.70 0.84 -4.35
N ASP A 355 26.17 0.88 -5.60
CA ASP A 355 26.83 2.05 -6.20
C ASP A 355 25.86 3.19 -6.57
N GLY A 356 24.55 2.99 -6.45
CA GLY A 356 23.53 4.00 -6.71
C GLY A 356 23.06 4.71 -5.45
N GLN A 357 21.95 5.40 -5.58
CA GLN A 357 21.26 6.08 -4.49
C GLN A 357 20.02 5.30 -4.11
N TYR A 358 19.77 5.22 -2.82
CA TYR A 358 18.61 4.57 -2.23
C TYR A 358 17.75 5.64 -1.55
N ALA A 359 16.45 5.59 -1.79
CA ALA A 359 15.50 6.58 -1.27
C ALA A 359 14.15 5.93 -0.94
N GLU A 360 13.31 6.70 -0.24
CA GLU A 360 11.90 6.41 0.02
C GLU A 360 11.64 5.01 0.59
N PRO A 361 12.37 4.62 1.64
CA PRO A 361 12.12 3.33 2.24
C PRO A 361 10.72 3.27 2.85
N ALA A 362 10.05 2.14 2.66
CA ALA A 362 8.80 1.79 3.32
C ALA A 362 8.97 0.43 4.00
N TRP A 363 8.65 0.35 5.28
CA TRP A 363 8.71 -0.91 6.00
C TRP A 363 7.46 -1.74 5.75
N SER A 364 7.63 -3.04 5.45
CA SER A 364 6.53 -3.99 5.30
C SER A 364 5.75 -4.13 6.61
N PRO A 365 4.40 -4.20 6.59
CA PRO A 365 3.61 -4.48 7.78
C PRO A 365 3.90 -5.86 8.40
N ARG A 366 4.61 -6.74 7.68
CA ARG A 366 5.08 -8.03 8.19
C ARG A 366 6.40 -7.91 8.97
N GLY A 367 7.12 -6.79 8.85
CA GLY A 367 8.42 -6.56 9.47
C GLY A 367 9.61 -7.24 8.76
N ASP A 368 9.37 -8.02 7.73
CA ASP A 368 10.35 -8.87 7.04
C ASP A 368 11.08 -8.19 5.90
N LEU A 369 10.50 -7.14 5.32
CA LEU A 369 11.04 -6.44 4.15
C LEU A 369 11.00 -4.91 4.32
N ILE A 370 11.91 -4.24 3.63
CA ILE A 370 11.91 -2.81 3.36
C ILE A 370 11.85 -2.64 1.84
N ALA A 371 10.81 -1.99 1.33
CA ALA A 371 10.76 -1.54 -0.05
C ALA A 371 11.50 -0.21 -0.19
N TYR A 372 12.09 0.04 -1.35
CA TYR A 372 12.87 1.25 -1.58
C TYR A 372 12.87 1.64 -3.06
N THR A 373 13.11 2.90 -3.33
CA THR A 373 13.48 3.42 -4.64
C THR A 373 15.00 3.37 -4.78
N PHE A 374 15.50 2.75 -5.85
CA PHE A 374 16.91 2.77 -6.23
C PHE A 374 17.09 3.60 -7.50
N TRP A 375 18.13 4.40 -7.53
CA TRP A 375 18.52 5.16 -8.70
C TRP A 375 20.01 5.01 -8.96
N GLY A 376 20.36 4.50 -10.14
CA GLY A 376 21.72 4.26 -10.57
C GLY A 376 21.91 4.47 -12.08
N SER A 377 22.97 3.91 -12.64
CA SER A 377 23.30 4.05 -14.07
C SER A 377 22.23 3.46 -15.00
N GLY A 378 21.41 2.54 -14.50
CA GLY A 378 20.31 1.87 -15.24
C GLY A 378 18.96 2.58 -15.16
N GLY A 379 18.85 3.74 -14.51
CA GLY A 379 17.58 4.43 -14.26
C GLY A 379 17.02 4.16 -12.87
N PHE A 380 15.69 4.26 -12.73
CA PHE A 380 14.99 4.05 -11.47
C PHE A 380 14.48 2.61 -11.33
N SER A 381 14.48 2.13 -10.11
CA SER A 381 13.97 0.79 -9.78
C SER A 381 13.25 0.80 -8.43
N ILE A 382 12.22 -0.04 -8.31
CA ILE A 382 11.64 -0.44 -7.03
C ILE A 382 12.30 -1.75 -6.62
N GLY A 383 12.86 -1.79 -5.42
CA GLY A 383 13.47 -2.99 -4.85
C GLY A 383 12.96 -3.28 -3.44
N VAL A 384 13.32 -4.45 -2.95
CA VAL A 384 13.11 -4.86 -1.56
C VAL A 384 14.37 -5.50 -1.00
N MET A 385 14.56 -5.35 0.32
CA MET A 385 15.61 -6.01 1.09
C MET A 385 15.08 -6.35 2.50
N ALA A 386 15.76 -7.26 3.19
CA ALA A 386 15.50 -7.49 4.61
C ALA A 386 15.96 -6.26 5.46
N PRO A 387 15.47 -6.09 6.70
CA PRO A 387 15.85 -4.96 7.57
C PRO A 387 17.35 -4.90 7.91
N ASP A 388 18.08 -5.99 7.76
CA ASP A 388 19.53 -6.03 7.92
C ASP A 388 20.32 -5.72 6.64
N GLY A 389 19.62 -5.47 5.51
CA GLY A 389 20.18 -5.21 4.19
C GLY A 389 20.41 -6.47 3.34
N SER A 390 20.15 -7.66 3.86
CA SER A 390 20.32 -8.91 3.11
C SER A 390 19.17 -9.14 2.12
N GLY A 391 19.37 -10.06 1.16
CA GLY A 391 18.31 -10.48 0.24
C GLY A 391 17.81 -9.39 -0.69
N GLU A 392 18.64 -8.39 -0.97
CA GLU A 392 18.32 -7.30 -1.89
C GLU A 392 17.93 -7.83 -3.27
N ARG A 393 16.81 -7.34 -3.80
CA ARG A 393 16.37 -7.66 -5.15
C ARG A 393 15.51 -6.55 -5.74
N ILE A 394 15.65 -6.35 -7.05
CA ILE A 394 14.82 -5.42 -7.82
C ILE A 394 13.54 -6.13 -8.23
N LEU A 395 12.41 -5.45 -8.08
CA LEU A 395 11.09 -5.93 -8.47
C LEU A 395 10.64 -5.31 -9.79
N SER A 396 10.86 -4.02 -9.99
CA SER A 396 10.43 -3.28 -11.18
C SER A 396 11.43 -2.21 -11.55
N GLN A 397 11.51 -1.89 -12.85
CA GLN A 397 12.41 -0.84 -13.39
C GLN A 397 11.65 0.04 -14.36
N GLY A 398 12.08 1.31 -14.49
CA GLY A 398 11.46 2.24 -15.40
C GLY A 398 12.23 3.53 -15.59
N PHE A 399 11.69 4.41 -16.43
CA PHE A 399 12.22 5.76 -16.62
C PHE A 399 12.22 6.54 -15.29
N LEU A 400 11.11 6.47 -14.57
CA LEU A 400 10.98 6.91 -13.19
C LEU A 400 9.94 5.99 -12.52
N VAL A 401 10.34 5.34 -11.44
CA VAL A 401 9.49 4.54 -10.55
C VAL A 401 9.86 4.89 -9.12
N GLU A 402 8.89 5.30 -8.30
CA GLU A 402 9.11 5.81 -6.94
C GLU A 402 7.88 5.59 -6.04
N GLY A 403 8.04 5.86 -4.75
CA GLY A 403 6.93 5.98 -3.81
C GLY A 403 6.28 4.65 -3.44
N ALA A 404 7.09 3.63 -3.16
CA ALA A 404 6.57 2.32 -2.78
C ALA A 404 5.77 2.33 -1.48
N THR A 405 4.61 1.68 -1.47
CA THR A 405 3.78 1.42 -0.29
C THR A 405 3.30 -0.04 -0.30
N PHE A 406 3.17 -0.65 0.87
CA PHE A 406 2.70 -2.02 0.99
C PHE A 406 1.19 -2.10 1.20
N CYS A 407 0.55 -3.14 0.65
CA CYS A 407 -0.80 -3.52 1.03
C CYS A 407 -0.85 -4.02 2.50
N PRO A 408 -2.03 -4.07 3.14
CA PRO A 408 -2.16 -4.41 4.56
C PRO A 408 -1.52 -5.73 4.99
N ASN A 409 -1.47 -6.73 4.12
CA ASN A 409 -0.85 -8.02 4.44
C ASN A 409 0.62 -8.15 3.97
N GLY A 410 1.19 -7.09 3.36
CA GLY A 410 2.57 -7.04 2.94
C GLY A 410 2.94 -7.91 1.75
N ARG A 411 1.96 -8.42 0.98
CA ARG A 411 2.19 -9.30 -0.18
C ARG A 411 2.31 -8.57 -1.50
N VAL A 412 1.79 -7.35 -1.57
CA VAL A 412 1.78 -6.52 -2.78
C VAL A 412 2.31 -5.14 -2.43
N ILE A 413 3.06 -4.57 -3.36
CA ILE A 413 3.57 -3.20 -3.29
C ILE A 413 2.86 -2.40 -4.37
N MET A 414 2.43 -1.19 -4.04
CA MET A 414 2.01 -0.18 -5.02
C MET A 414 3.06 0.92 -5.06
N PHE A 415 3.33 1.43 -6.25
CA PHE A 415 4.24 2.53 -6.51
C PHE A 415 3.72 3.32 -7.71
N TYR A 416 4.28 4.48 -8.02
CA TYR A 416 3.97 5.15 -9.27
C TYR A 416 5.09 4.99 -10.29
N ARG A 417 4.67 4.91 -11.56
CA ARG A 417 5.56 4.88 -12.72
C ARG A 417 5.25 6.07 -13.60
N GLN A 418 6.29 6.81 -13.96
CA GLN A 418 6.19 7.88 -14.92
C GLN A 418 6.90 7.48 -16.21
N THR A 419 6.24 7.73 -17.34
CA THR A 419 6.81 7.53 -18.67
C THR A 419 6.83 8.85 -19.43
N PRO A 420 7.85 9.11 -20.28
CA PRO A 420 7.84 10.28 -21.15
C PRO A 420 6.64 10.23 -22.11
N SER A 421 5.98 11.37 -22.30
CA SER A 421 4.88 11.52 -23.24
C SER A 421 5.04 12.81 -24.05
N GLU A 422 4.29 12.95 -25.15
CA GLU A 422 4.30 14.16 -25.99
C GLU A 422 3.83 15.41 -25.21
N THR A 423 2.97 15.23 -24.22
CA THR A 423 2.42 16.31 -23.38
C THR A 423 3.23 16.57 -22.12
N GLY A 424 4.34 15.83 -21.91
CA GLY A 424 5.20 15.89 -20.74
C GLY A 424 5.46 14.50 -20.17
N HIS A 425 4.64 14.08 -19.22
CA HIS A 425 4.75 12.78 -18.56
C HIS A 425 3.37 12.13 -18.45
N ASP A 426 3.35 10.80 -18.47
CA ASP A 426 2.19 9.97 -18.10
C ASP A 426 2.58 9.22 -16.83
N SER A 427 1.90 9.52 -15.72
CA SER A 427 2.17 8.96 -14.41
C SER A 427 1.02 8.07 -13.94
N ARG A 428 1.32 6.80 -13.67
CA ARG A 428 0.35 5.76 -13.32
C ARG A 428 0.73 5.05 -12.03
N LEU A 429 -0.28 4.63 -11.27
CA LEU A 429 -0.07 3.71 -10.17
C LEU A 429 0.06 2.28 -10.69
N VAL A 430 0.99 1.56 -10.09
CA VAL A 430 1.34 0.19 -10.49
C VAL A 430 1.43 -0.66 -9.24
N THR A 431 0.85 -1.86 -9.29
CA THR A 431 1.01 -2.88 -8.25
C THR A 431 1.93 -3.99 -8.71
N ILE A 432 2.69 -4.58 -7.79
CA ILE A 432 3.53 -5.75 -8.04
C ILE A 432 3.60 -6.64 -6.80
N GLY A 433 3.62 -7.95 -6.98
CA GLY A 433 3.89 -8.89 -5.90
C GLY A 433 5.30 -8.72 -5.33
N ILE A 434 5.47 -8.98 -4.03
CA ILE A 434 6.81 -8.94 -3.41
C ILE A 434 7.78 -9.97 -3.98
N ASP A 435 7.29 -10.93 -4.75
CA ASP A 435 8.08 -11.92 -5.51
C ASP A 435 8.56 -11.38 -6.88
N GLY A 436 8.13 -10.17 -7.28
CA GLY A 436 8.45 -9.54 -8.55
C GLY A 436 7.52 -9.93 -9.71
N PHE A 437 6.44 -10.66 -9.43
CA PHE A 437 5.47 -11.07 -10.44
C PHE A 437 4.16 -10.30 -10.33
N ASN A 438 3.30 -10.49 -11.33
CA ASN A 438 1.95 -9.95 -11.37
C ASN A 438 1.89 -8.41 -11.32
N GLU A 439 2.82 -7.77 -12.05
CA GLU A 439 2.80 -6.30 -12.20
C GLU A 439 1.55 -5.86 -12.98
N ARG A 440 0.82 -4.86 -12.46
CA ARG A 440 -0.42 -4.34 -13.05
C ARG A 440 -0.53 -2.83 -12.89
N LEU A 441 -1.13 -2.20 -13.88
CA LEU A 441 -1.58 -0.81 -13.80
C LEU A 441 -2.88 -0.74 -12.97
N THR A 442 -3.00 0.31 -12.18
CA THR A 442 -4.24 0.70 -11.50
C THR A 442 -4.83 1.91 -12.20
N ASP A 443 -6.10 1.81 -12.58
CA ASP A 443 -6.77 2.90 -13.27
C ASP A 443 -7.02 4.10 -12.36
N THR A 444 -6.64 5.28 -12.84
CA THR A 444 -6.88 6.56 -12.18
C THR A 444 -7.42 7.57 -13.20
N PRO A 445 -8.31 8.50 -12.80
CA PRO A 445 -8.93 9.44 -13.74
C PRO A 445 -7.94 10.48 -14.30
N THR A 446 -6.79 10.63 -13.67
CA THR A 446 -5.73 11.58 -14.01
C THR A 446 -4.38 10.91 -13.82
N ASP A 447 -3.31 11.62 -14.11
CA ASP A 447 -1.98 11.21 -13.65
C ASP A 447 -1.98 11.08 -12.12
N ALA A 448 -1.20 10.14 -11.61
CA ALA A 448 -1.19 9.78 -10.19
C ALA A 448 0.23 9.55 -9.68
N SER A 449 0.51 10.00 -8.45
CA SER A 449 1.78 9.81 -7.76
C SER A 449 1.59 9.62 -6.25
N ASP A 450 2.67 9.33 -5.55
CA ASP A 450 2.76 9.25 -4.09
C ASP A 450 1.64 8.38 -3.46
N PRO A 451 1.47 7.10 -3.85
CA PRO A 451 0.45 6.26 -3.25
C PRO A 451 0.74 5.97 -1.77
N SER A 452 -0.31 5.92 -0.97
CA SER A 452 -0.29 5.38 0.39
C SER A 452 -1.43 4.38 0.53
N TRP A 453 -1.08 3.12 0.79
CA TRP A 453 -2.05 2.06 0.98
C TRP A 453 -2.54 2.05 2.42
N GLY A 454 -3.85 2.15 2.61
CA GLY A 454 -4.48 2.19 3.92
C GLY A 454 -4.67 0.80 4.54
N PRO A 455 -5.06 0.75 5.82
CA PRO A 455 -5.43 -0.50 6.49
C PRO A 455 -6.73 -1.07 5.91
N LEU A 456 -7.03 -2.34 6.27
CA LEU A 456 -8.34 -2.91 6.02
C LEU A 456 -9.44 -2.04 6.65
N LEU A 457 -10.54 -1.87 5.94
CA LEU A 457 -11.72 -1.17 6.43
C LEU A 457 -12.43 -2.04 7.49
N THR A 458 -12.61 -1.51 8.70
CA THR A 458 -13.28 -2.21 9.81
C THR A 458 -14.79 -1.94 9.85
#